data_2f3890bb56b9b7cf72f60e8ca5d98c4a
#
_entry.id   2f3890bb56b9b7cf72f60e8ca5d98c4a
#
_cell.length_a   1.000
_cell.length_b   1.000
_cell.length_c   1.000
_cell.angle_alpha   90.00
_cell.angle_beta   90.00
_cell.angle_gamma   90.00
#
_symmetry.space_group_name_H-M   'P 1'
#
loop_
_entity.id
_entity.type
_entity.pdbx_description
1 polymer ?
#
loop_
_entity_poly.entity_id
_entity_poly.type
_entity_poly.pdbx_seq_one_letter_code
_entity_poly.pdbx_strand_id
1 'polypeptide(L)'
;VPFWLVLRTVTGIGYLGALFVYLAAGFIQVLPSVQRRLVSAFMGARPPTASEAAKLQQAFDEVAQALHIRDRHFAVGVVDADDLNAFACGGHLVVVTSFAIRELDHRALCGVLVHELCHHLGSHTIALTVQQWLMLPVSTLSWLGSTLRNVAVAATDTFGSRSRSIDVGGRVAA
;
A
#
# COMPACT_ATOMS: atom_id res chain seq x y z
N VAL A 1 1.97 -20.64 -11.03
CA VAL A 1 2.74 -21.31 -12.12
C VAL A 1 3.77 -20.38 -12.76
N PRO A 2 3.46 -19.17 -13.27
CA PRO A 2 4.47 -18.30 -13.92
C PRO A 2 5.59 -17.86 -12.97
N PHE A 3 5.26 -17.53 -11.73
CA PHE A 3 6.25 -17.15 -10.72
C PHE A 3 7.27 -18.27 -10.43
N TRP A 4 6.80 -19.51 -10.37
CA TRP A 4 7.70 -20.67 -10.19
C TRP A 4 8.62 -20.87 -11.38
N LEU A 5 8.15 -20.68 -12.61
CA LEU A 5 9.00 -20.80 -13.81
C LEU A 5 10.18 -19.83 -13.76
N VAL A 6 9.92 -18.57 -13.42
CA VAL A 6 10.96 -17.54 -13.26
C VAL A 6 11.92 -17.91 -12.12
N LEU A 7 11.40 -18.33 -10.99
CA LEU A 7 12.22 -18.69 -9.84
C LEU A 7 13.11 -19.93 -10.14
N ARG A 8 12.56 -20.91 -10.84
CA ARG A 8 13.30 -22.12 -11.24
C ARG A 8 14.46 -21.81 -12.17
N THR A 9 14.27 -20.93 -13.14
CA THR A 9 15.33 -20.57 -14.09
C THR A 9 16.48 -19.81 -13.44
N VAL A 10 16.18 -19.02 -12.40
CA VAL A 10 17.17 -18.16 -11.71
C VAL A 10 17.83 -18.90 -10.54
N THR A 11 17.08 -19.70 -9.78
CA THR A 11 17.58 -20.27 -8.51
C THR A 11 17.69 -21.82 -8.51
N GLY A 12 17.12 -22.48 -9.49
CA GLY A 12 17.04 -23.96 -9.52
C GLY A 12 16.08 -24.56 -8.48
N ILE A 13 15.33 -23.75 -7.73
CA ILE A 13 14.44 -24.19 -6.64
C ILE A 13 13.20 -24.89 -7.22
N GLY A 14 12.88 -26.07 -6.71
CA GLY A 14 11.66 -26.79 -7.08
C GLY A 14 10.38 -26.09 -6.61
N TYR A 15 9.23 -26.51 -7.16
CA TYR A 15 7.91 -25.90 -6.88
C TYR A 15 7.61 -25.77 -5.37
N LEU A 16 7.85 -26.84 -4.60
CA LEU A 16 7.61 -26.82 -3.15
C LEU A 16 8.53 -25.85 -2.42
N GLY A 17 9.79 -25.75 -2.85
CA GLY A 17 10.72 -24.76 -2.30
C GLY A 17 10.28 -23.34 -2.60
N ALA A 18 9.84 -23.06 -3.84
CA ALA A 18 9.30 -21.75 -4.22
C ALA A 18 8.02 -21.38 -3.43
N LEU A 19 7.14 -22.35 -3.24
CA LEU A 19 5.94 -22.17 -2.41
C LEU A 19 6.30 -21.88 -0.96
N PHE A 20 7.26 -22.63 -0.41
CA PHE A 20 7.72 -22.41 0.96
C PHE A 20 8.33 -21.00 1.14
N VAL A 21 9.21 -20.59 0.22
CA VAL A 21 9.78 -19.23 0.25
C VAL A 21 8.70 -18.16 0.16
N TYR A 22 7.70 -18.34 -0.72
CA TYR A 22 6.58 -17.43 -0.84
C TYR A 22 5.76 -17.32 0.47
N LEU A 23 5.42 -18.45 1.08
CA LEU A 23 4.68 -18.47 2.34
C LEU A 23 5.51 -17.88 3.50
N ALA A 24 6.80 -18.20 3.57
CA ALA A 24 7.71 -17.64 4.57
C ALA A 24 7.86 -16.12 4.43
N ALA A 25 7.97 -15.62 3.20
CA ALA A 25 7.99 -14.18 2.94
C ALA A 25 6.69 -13.49 3.37
N GLY A 26 5.52 -14.13 3.15
CA GLY A 26 4.23 -13.67 3.66
C GLY A 26 4.18 -13.61 5.18
N PHE A 27 4.71 -14.62 5.84
CA PHE A 27 4.78 -14.65 7.30
C PHE A 27 5.70 -13.54 7.86
N ILE A 28 6.85 -13.30 7.21
CA ILE A 28 7.76 -12.21 7.59
C ILE A 28 7.07 -10.85 7.49
N GLN A 29 6.21 -10.65 6.49
CA GLN A 29 5.46 -9.40 6.33
C GLN A 29 4.47 -9.12 7.47
N VAL A 30 4.02 -10.13 8.20
CA VAL A 30 3.15 -9.94 9.37
C VAL A 30 3.94 -9.40 10.58
N LEU A 31 5.27 -9.45 10.56
CA LEU A 31 6.11 -8.93 11.64
C LEU A 31 5.98 -7.39 11.73
N PRO A 32 5.67 -6.85 12.92
CA PRO A 32 5.44 -5.41 13.11
C PRO A 32 6.57 -4.51 12.61
N SER A 33 7.82 -4.92 12.82
CA SER A 33 9.00 -4.17 12.40
C SER A 33 9.15 -4.11 10.88
N VAL A 34 8.78 -5.18 10.18
CA VAL A 34 8.81 -5.24 8.70
C VAL A 34 7.70 -4.38 8.12
N GLN A 35 6.49 -4.51 8.65
CA GLN A 35 5.34 -3.70 8.22
C GLN A 35 5.60 -2.21 8.37
N ARG A 36 6.12 -1.78 9.52
CA ARG A 36 6.49 -0.36 9.73
C ARG A 36 7.46 0.15 8.69
N ARG A 37 8.51 -0.60 8.38
CA ARG A 37 9.51 -0.21 7.37
C ARG A 37 8.90 -0.15 5.97
N LEU A 38 8.08 -1.13 5.61
CA LEU A 38 7.42 -1.17 4.31
C LEU A 38 6.46 0.01 4.14
N VAL A 39 5.60 0.25 5.12
CA VAL A 39 4.65 1.38 5.09
C VAL A 39 5.41 2.71 5.01
N SER A 40 6.43 2.92 5.84
CA SER A 40 7.24 4.14 5.78
C SER A 40 7.91 4.33 4.42
N ALA A 41 8.43 3.25 3.82
CA ALA A 41 9.09 3.32 2.52
C ALA A 41 8.10 3.56 1.35
N PHE A 42 6.94 2.88 1.36
CA PHE A 42 5.98 2.98 0.25
C PHE A 42 5.07 4.20 0.35
N MET A 43 4.72 4.63 1.55
CA MET A 43 3.80 5.75 1.76
C MET A 43 4.50 7.07 2.10
N GLY A 44 5.83 7.04 2.21
CA GLY A 44 6.59 8.23 2.61
C GLY A 44 6.27 8.69 4.05
N ALA A 45 5.84 7.76 4.90
CA ALA A 45 5.54 8.10 6.29
C ALA A 45 6.82 8.46 7.04
N ARG A 46 6.84 9.64 7.60
CA ARG A 46 7.93 10.19 8.41
C ARG A 46 7.55 10.22 9.91
N PRO A 47 8.50 10.31 10.80
CA PRO A 47 8.19 10.62 12.19
C PRO A 47 7.55 12.02 12.32
N PRO A 48 6.62 12.22 13.28
CA PRO A 48 6.01 13.53 13.52
C PRO A 48 7.04 14.57 13.93
N THR A 49 6.86 15.81 13.51
CA THR A 49 7.60 16.96 14.01
C THR A 49 7.25 17.22 15.48
N ALA A 50 8.02 18.05 16.19
CA ALA A 50 7.79 18.32 17.60
C ALA A 50 6.37 18.87 17.90
N SER A 51 5.85 19.73 17.03
CA SER A 51 4.49 20.28 17.16
C SER A 51 3.39 19.25 16.84
N GLU A 52 3.60 18.44 15.82
CA GLU A 52 2.69 17.35 15.46
C GLU A 52 2.67 16.27 16.56
N ALA A 53 3.86 15.92 17.08
CA ALA A 53 4.01 14.95 18.16
C ALA A 53 3.27 15.38 19.42
N ALA A 54 3.34 16.64 19.82
CA ALA A 54 2.63 17.14 20.99
C ALA A 54 1.12 17.00 20.85
N LYS A 55 0.56 17.37 19.68
CA LYS A 55 -0.87 17.29 19.39
C LYS A 55 -1.34 15.84 19.31
N LEU A 56 -0.59 14.98 18.61
CA LEU A 56 -0.88 13.56 18.47
C LEU A 56 -0.77 12.81 19.80
N GLN A 57 0.27 13.10 20.60
CA GLN A 57 0.48 12.43 21.87
C GLN A 57 -0.66 12.71 22.84
N GLN A 58 -1.10 13.97 22.93
CA GLN A 58 -2.21 14.35 23.81
C GLN A 58 -3.51 13.59 23.40
N ALA A 59 -3.83 13.55 22.10
CA ALA A 59 -5.00 12.84 21.61
C ALA A 59 -4.86 11.33 21.79
N PHE A 60 -3.68 10.79 21.57
CA PHE A 60 -3.41 9.35 21.71
C PHE A 60 -3.51 8.87 23.16
N ASP A 61 -2.98 9.65 24.10
CA ASP A 61 -3.03 9.30 25.54
C ASP A 61 -4.47 9.26 26.05
N GLU A 62 -5.30 10.22 25.63
CA GLU A 62 -6.72 10.24 25.99
C GLU A 62 -7.45 9.02 25.41
N VAL A 63 -7.22 8.71 24.14
CA VAL A 63 -7.85 7.56 23.48
C VAL A 63 -7.36 6.24 24.08
N ALA A 64 -6.06 6.09 24.32
CA ALA A 64 -5.49 4.90 24.93
C ALA A 64 -6.04 4.66 26.34
N GLN A 65 -6.23 5.72 27.10
CA GLN A 65 -6.86 5.65 28.42
C GLN A 65 -8.33 5.22 28.33
N ALA A 66 -9.10 5.82 27.41
CA ALA A 66 -10.52 5.50 27.22
C ALA A 66 -10.74 4.07 26.73
N LEU A 67 -9.89 3.57 25.86
CA LEU A 67 -9.95 2.20 25.33
C LEU A 67 -9.25 1.16 26.22
N HIS A 68 -8.69 1.55 27.36
CA HIS A 68 -7.92 0.69 28.26
C HIS A 68 -6.77 -0.04 27.53
N ILE A 69 -6.22 0.57 26.49
CA ILE A 69 -5.09 0.03 25.76
C ILE A 69 -3.85 0.21 26.64
N ARG A 70 -3.30 -0.90 27.11
CA ARG A 70 -2.01 -0.88 27.80
C ARG A 70 -0.91 -0.60 26.78
N ASP A 71 -0.76 0.65 26.56
CA ASP A 71 0.40 1.44 26.32
C ASP A 71 1.60 0.85 25.53
N ARG A 72 2.15 1.63 24.61
CA ARG A 72 3.53 1.59 24.09
C ARG A 72 3.81 0.72 22.84
N HIS A 73 2.84 0.02 22.29
CA HIS A 73 3.09 -0.78 21.09
C HIS A 73 2.73 -0.07 19.78
N PHE A 74 2.06 1.08 19.87
CA PHE A 74 1.65 1.84 18.70
C PHE A 74 2.69 2.90 18.36
N ALA A 75 3.14 2.87 17.11
CA ALA A 75 3.92 3.96 16.53
C ALA A 75 2.98 4.87 15.72
N VAL A 76 3.26 6.16 15.73
CA VAL A 76 2.54 7.13 14.90
C VAL A 76 3.47 7.63 13.82
N GLY A 77 3.03 7.56 12.58
CA GLY A 77 3.69 8.12 11.41
C GLY A 77 2.87 9.28 10.83
N VAL A 78 3.54 10.20 10.15
CA VAL A 78 2.90 11.31 9.45
C VAL A 78 3.23 11.20 7.97
N VAL A 79 2.21 11.32 7.13
CA VAL A 79 2.37 11.46 5.68
C VAL A 79 2.04 12.89 5.29
N ASP A 80 2.93 13.51 4.53
CA ASP A 80 2.72 14.86 4.01
C ASP A 80 1.75 14.78 2.82
N ALA A 81 0.49 15.08 3.09
CA ALA A 81 -0.60 15.10 2.12
C ALA A 81 -1.61 16.19 2.48
N ASP A 82 -2.30 16.71 1.48
CA ASP A 82 -3.29 17.79 1.62
C ASP A 82 -4.73 17.24 1.66
N ASP A 83 -4.90 15.97 1.99
CA ASP A 83 -6.18 15.32 2.22
C ASP A 83 -6.36 14.96 3.69
N LEU A 84 -7.61 14.90 4.13
CA LEU A 84 -7.97 14.47 5.47
C LEU A 84 -8.03 12.95 5.49
N ASN A 85 -6.96 12.32 5.97
CA ASN A 85 -6.89 10.88 6.04
C ASN A 85 -6.09 10.40 7.26
N ALA A 86 -6.47 9.23 7.77
CA ALA A 86 -5.70 8.46 8.73
C ALA A 86 -5.98 6.99 8.47
N PHE A 87 -5.03 6.13 8.77
CA PHE A 87 -5.20 4.69 8.60
C PHE A 87 -4.31 3.90 9.54
N ALA A 88 -4.85 2.82 10.03
CA ALA A 88 -4.13 1.86 10.82
C ALA A 88 -3.44 0.85 9.89
N CYS A 89 -2.14 0.71 10.07
CA CYS A 89 -1.35 -0.28 9.35
C CYS A 89 -0.99 -1.44 10.27
N GLY A 90 -0.71 -2.59 9.68
CA GLY A 90 -0.10 -3.67 10.41
C GLY A 90 1.16 -3.22 11.16
N GLY A 91 1.52 -3.96 12.20
CA GLY A 91 2.69 -3.62 13.02
C GLY A 91 2.45 -2.54 14.06
N HIS A 92 1.20 -2.31 14.43
CA HIS A 92 0.83 -1.28 15.40
C HIS A 92 1.28 0.13 14.99
N LEU A 93 1.16 0.44 13.70
CA LEU A 93 1.44 1.76 13.16
C LEU A 93 0.12 2.44 12.78
N VAL A 94 -0.10 3.62 13.33
CA VAL A 94 -1.17 4.54 12.90
C VAL A 94 -0.52 5.65 12.09
N VAL A 95 -0.99 5.86 10.88
CA VAL A 95 -0.51 6.93 10.01
C VAL A 95 -1.58 7.98 9.87
N VAL A 96 -1.20 9.23 10.03
CA VAL A 96 -2.09 10.40 9.94
C VAL A 96 -1.51 11.39 8.93
N THR A 97 -2.32 11.99 8.11
CA THR A 97 -1.85 13.03 7.18
C THR A 97 -1.54 14.34 7.92
N SER A 98 -0.55 15.06 7.43
CA SER A 98 -0.19 16.39 7.98
C SER A 98 -1.35 17.36 7.94
N PHE A 99 -2.22 17.28 6.92
CA PHE A 99 -3.44 18.04 6.81
C PHE A 99 -4.43 17.73 7.95
N ALA A 100 -4.69 16.43 8.22
CA ALA A 100 -5.59 16.03 9.30
C ALA A 100 -5.11 16.56 10.66
N ILE A 101 -3.80 16.55 10.92
CA ILE A 101 -3.23 17.06 12.17
C ILE A 101 -3.41 18.59 12.28
N ARG A 102 -3.30 19.32 11.16
CA ARG A 102 -3.48 20.78 11.15
C ARG A 102 -4.93 21.20 11.35
N GLU A 103 -5.81 20.60 10.56
CA GLU A 103 -7.20 21.06 10.42
C GLU A 103 -8.15 20.49 11.48
N LEU A 104 -7.90 19.29 11.98
CA LEU A 104 -8.77 18.70 12.99
C LEU A 104 -8.53 19.35 14.37
N ASP A 105 -9.62 19.66 15.04
CA ASP A 105 -9.57 19.96 16.45
C ASP A 105 -9.23 18.71 17.28
N HIS A 106 -8.95 18.91 18.55
CA HIS A 106 -8.53 17.81 19.44
C HIS A 106 -9.58 16.68 19.48
N ARG A 107 -10.85 17.03 19.56
CA ARG A 107 -11.95 16.06 19.69
C ARG A 107 -12.16 15.24 18.43
N ALA A 108 -12.08 15.90 17.28
CA ALA A 108 -12.18 15.22 15.99
C ALA A 108 -10.97 14.30 15.76
N LEU A 109 -9.77 14.74 16.14
CA LEU A 109 -8.56 13.92 16.06
C LEU A 109 -8.66 12.68 16.96
N CYS A 110 -9.16 12.82 18.19
CA CYS A 110 -9.43 11.67 19.06
C CYS A 110 -10.43 10.71 18.41
N GLY A 111 -11.50 11.21 17.78
CA GLY A 111 -12.48 10.37 17.08
C GLY A 111 -11.87 9.56 15.95
N VAL A 112 -11.01 10.18 15.13
CA VAL A 112 -10.28 9.50 14.07
C VAL A 112 -9.34 8.44 14.64
N LEU A 113 -8.57 8.76 15.69
CA LEU A 113 -7.66 7.80 16.33
C LEU A 113 -8.40 6.63 16.95
N VAL A 114 -9.55 6.85 17.58
CA VAL A 114 -10.40 5.77 18.11
C VAL A 114 -10.82 4.84 16.99
N HIS A 115 -11.30 5.40 15.88
CA HIS A 115 -11.72 4.62 14.72
C HIS A 115 -10.61 3.71 14.22
N GLU A 116 -9.42 4.27 13.98
CA GLU A 116 -8.27 3.53 13.47
C GLU A 116 -7.75 2.49 14.47
N LEU A 117 -7.71 2.80 15.75
CA LEU A 117 -7.29 1.86 16.79
C LEU A 117 -8.27 0.69 16.96
N CYS A 118 -9.57 0.91 16.79
CA CYS A 118 -10.56 -0.17 16.79
C CYS A 118 -10.30 -1.21 15.68
N HIS A 119 -9.82 -0.77 14.51
CA HIS A 119 -9.41 -1.69 13.46
C HIS A 119 -8.20 -2.54 13.86
N HIS A 120 -7.29 -2.01 14.63
CA HIS A 120 -6.14 -2.75 15.16
C HIS A 120 -6.53 -3.78 16.22
N LEU A 121 -7.44 -3.42 17.11
CA LEU A 121 -7.88 -4.30 18.19
C LEU A 121 -8.67 -5.51 17.67
N GLY A 122 -9.32 -5.38 16.52
CA GLY A 122 -10.17 -6.40 15.91
C GLY A 122 -9.46 -7.47 15.06
N SER A 123 -8.13 -7.61 15.11
CA SER A 123 -7.34 -8.51 14.23
C SER A 123 -7.59 -8.35 12.71
N HIS A 124 -8.39 -7.38 12.30
CA HIS A 124 -8.72 -7.09 10.91
C HIS A 124 -7.46 -6.81 10.07
N THR A 125 -6.51 -6.12 10.64
CA THR A 125 -5.27 -5.71 9.97
C THR A 125 -4.42 -6.91 9.55
N ILE A 126 -4.36 -7.95 10.39
CA ILE A 126 -3.64 -9.19 10.06
C ILE A 126 -4.36 -9.91 8.93
N ALA A 127 -5.68 -10.04 8.99
CA ALA A 127 -6.48 -10.69 7.95
C ALA A 127 -6.32 -9.99 6.60
N LEU A 128 -6.38 -8.65 6.57
CA LEU A 128 -6.17 -7.86 5.37
C LEU A 128 -4.74 -8.00 4.81
N THR A 129 -3.74 -8.03 5.68
CA THR A 129 -2.34 -8.24 5.25
C THR A 129 -2.15 -9.61 4.61
N VAL A 130 -2.71 -10.66 5.23
CA VAL A 130 -2.67 -12.02 4.68
C VAL A 130 -3.42 -12.11 3.34
N GLN A 131 -4.61 -11.53 3.28
CA GLN A 131 -5.41 -11.48 2.05
C GLN A 131 -4.65 -10.76 0.93
N GLN A 132 -4.08 -9.61 1.22
CA GLN A 132 -3.32 -8.82 0.24
C GLN A 132 -2.09 -9.59 -0.27
N TRP A 133 -1.39 -10.28 0.63
CA TRP A 133 -0.28 -11.14 0.26
C TRP A 133 -0.71 -12.27 -0.68
N LEU A 134 -1.78 -12.97 -0.36
CA LEU A 134 -2.30 -14.05 -1.19
C LEU A 134 -2.78 -13.56 -2.57
N MET A 135 -3.26 -12.31 -2.65
CA MET A 135 -3.70 -11.70 -3.90
C MET A 135 -2.58 -11.12 -4.76
N LEU A 136 -1.35 -10.95 -4.21
CA LEU A 136 -0.22 -10.39 -4.96
C LEU A 136 0.05 -11.07 -6.31
N PRO A 137 0.07 -12.41 -6.44
CA PRO A 137 0.30 -13.05 -7.73
C PRO A 137 -0.80 -12.74 -8.76
N VAL A 138 -2.05 -12.64 -8.31
CA VAL A 138 -3.19 -12.31 -9.16
C VAL A 138 -3.13 -10.86 -9.61
N SER A 139 -2.83 -9.96 -8.68
CA SER A 139 -2.71 -8.52 -8.95
C SER A 139 -1.56 -8.21 -9.90
N THR A 140 -0.42 -8.87 -9.73
CA THR A 140 0.73 -8.69 -10.64
C THR A 140 0.44 -9.21 -12.05
N LEU A 141 -0.25 -10.35 -12.17
CA LEU A 141 -0.70 -10.89 -13.46
C LEU A 141 -1.71 -9.95 -14.14
N SER A 142 -2.66 -9.42 -13.39
CA SER A 142 -3.63 -8.46 -13.90
C SER A 142 -2.97 -7.16 -14.37
N TRP A 143 -2.03 -6.64 -13.59
CA TRP A 143 -1.26 -5.46 -13.96
C TRP A 143 -0.44 -5.70 -15.24
N LEU A 144 0.25 -6.83 -15.33
CA LEU A 144 1.03 -7.21 -16.50
C LEU A 144 0.12 -7.33 -17.73
N GLY A 145 -1.03 -7.99 -17.60
CA GLY A 145 -2.01 -8.15 -18.68
C GLY A 145 -2.55 -6.80 -19.18
N SER A 146 -2.87 -5.89 -18.26
CA SER A 146 -3.33 -4.55 -18.62
C SER A 146 -2.24 -3.72 -19.31
N THR A 147 -1.01 -3.83 -18.84
CA THR A 147 0.15 -3.14 -19.45
C THR A 147 0.40 -3.64 -20.86
N LEU A 148 0.41 -4.97 -21.07
CA LEU A 148 0.59 -5.57 -22.39
C LEU A 148 -0.55 -5.17 -23.35
N ARG A 149 -1.79 -5.14 -22.86
CA ARG A 149 -2.93 -4.66 -23.66
C ARG A 149 -2.77 -3.20 -24.07
N ASN A 150 -2.36 -2.34 -23.13
CA ASN A 150 -2.18 -0.92 -23.43
C ASN A 150 -1.04 -0.68 -24.43
N VAL A 151 0.05 -1.43 -24.33
CA VAL A 151 1.14 -1.40 -25.31
C VAL A 151 0.66 -1.88 -26.68
N ALA A 152 -0.13 -2.97 -26.73
CA ALA A 152 -0.67 -3.48 -27.99
C ALA A 152 -1.61 -2.47 -28.67
N VAL A 153 -2.50 -1.83 -27.88
CA VAL A 153 -3.39 -0.78 -28.39
C VAL A 153 -2.59 0.41 -28.93
N ALA A 154 -1.60 0.91 -28.18
CA ALA A 154 -0.75 2.00 -28.63
C ALA A 154 0.02 1.66 -29.92
N ALA A 155 0.50 0.42 -30.04
CA ALA A 155 1.15 -0.06 -31.26
C ALA A 155 0.18 -0.08 -32.45
N THR A 156 -1.02 -0.61 -32.27
CA THR A 156 -2.03 -0.65 -33.36
C THR A 156 -2.46 0.74 -33.83
N ASP A 157 -2.60 1.69 -32.90
CA ASP A 157 -2.93 3.08 -33.24
C ASP A 157 -1.80 3.75 -34.03
N THR A 158 -0.56 3.48 -33.67
CA THR A 158 0.63 4.02 -34.35
C THR A 158 0.76 3.45 -35.77
N PHE A 159 0.54 2.16 -35.96
CA PHE A 159 0.59 1.52 -37.27
C PHE A 159 -0.65 1.85 -38.11
N GLY A 160 -1.84 1.94 -37.51
CA GLY A 160 -3.08 2.28 -38.20
C GLY A 160 -3.10 3.73 -38.73
N SER A 161 -2.53 4.67 -38.00
CA SER A 161 -2.38 6.06 -38.44
C SER A 161 -1.42 6.19 -39.63
N ARG A 162 -0.34 5.40 -39.63
CA ARG A 162 0.65 5.39 -40.73
C ARG A 162 0.09 4.79 -42.01
N SER A 163 -0.78 3.79 -41.91
CA SER A 163 -1.47 3.18 -43.07
C SER A 163 -2.47 4.15 -43.70
N ARG A 164 -3.21 4.93 -42.90
CA ARG A 164 -4.14 5.95 -43.42
C ARG A 164 -3.45 7.12 -44.11
N SER A 165 -2.27 7.52 -43.67
CA SER A 165 -1.51 8.62 -44.32
C SER A 165 -0.98 8.22 -45.67
N ILE A 166 -0.75 6.93 -45.93
CA ILE A 166 -0.27 6.45 -47.25
C ILE A 166 -1.45 6.40 -48.24
N ASP A 167 -2.66 6.10 -47.78
CA ASP A 167 -3.86 5.99 -48.63
C ASP A 167 -4.40 7.35 -49.10
N VAL A 168 -4.21 8.41 -48.30
CA VAL A 168 -4.58 9.80 -48.67
C VAL A 168 -3.66 10.40 -49.69
N GLY A 169 -2.38 10.00 -49.71
CA GLY A 169 -1.39 10.46 -50.72
C GLY A 169 -1.56 9.83 -52.11
N GLY A 170 -2.23 8.66 -52.21
CA GLY A 170 -2.45 7.96 -53.47
C GLY A 170 -3.64 8.43 -54.32
N ARG A 171 -4.52 9.29 -53.75
CA ARG A 171 -5.72 9.75 -54.45
C ARG A 171 -5.69 11.15 -55.04
N VAL A 172 -4.55 11.82 -55.01
CA VAL A 172 -4.39 13.19 -55.57
C VAL A 172 -3.73 13.22 -56.94
N ALA A 173 -3.45 12.07 -57.56
CA ALA A 173 -2.87 11.97 -58.88
C ALA A 173 -3.74 11.11 -59.80
N ALA A 174 -4.96 11.61 -60.13
CA ALA A 174 -5.78 11.17 -61.28
C ALA A 174 -6.66 12.32 -61.78
#